data_84641d814d1143f021f4bcf9827d897f
#
_entry.id   84641d814d1143f021f4bcf9827d897f
#
_cell.length_a   1.000
_cell.length_b   1.000
_cell.length_c   1.000
_cell.angle_alpha   90.00
_cell.angle_beta   90.00
_cell.angle_gamma   90.00
#
_symmetry.space_group_name_H-M   'P 1'
#
loop_
_entity.id
_entity.type
_entity.pdbx_description
1 polymer ?
#
loop_
_entity_poly.entity_id
_entity_poly.type
_entity_poly.pdbx_seq_one_letter_code
_entity_poly.pdbx_strand_id
1 'polypeptide(L)'
;MSNRGILAIVSSPSGAGKTVLTRRLLDEFAPRLEFSVSYTTRLKRPGEVDGRDYHFVTPDVFEQMVERREFAEHAYVFDNRYGTAKEPVETALAAGRDVIFDVDWQGGATLSQLWPKDALKIFILPPDLVTLKLRLEGRKTDAPDVIERRQRKAIEELEHYPEYQHLIINDDLDHAYRVLRAIYLARRDGAASHPDLQAIVDDNARSGAEEHARKLVSR
;
A
#
# COMPACT_ATOMS: atom_id res chain seq x y z
N MET A 1 21.43 -16.98 6.62
CA MET A 1 20.71 -15.89 5.93
C MET A 1 19.88 -15.18 6.98
N SER A 2 19.82 -13.86 6.98
CA SER A 2 19.05 -13.10 7.95
C SER A 2 17.57 -13.48 7.84
N ASN A 3 16.98 -13.94 8.93
CA ASN A 3 15.55 -14.29 8.99
C ASN A 3 14.67 -13.04 9.17
N ARG A 4 15.12 -11.93 8.62
CA ARG A 4 14.46 -10.63 8.71
C ARG A 4 13.21 -10.61 7.85
N GLY A 5 12.15 -9.96 8.34
CA GLY A 5 10.89 -9.78 7.61
C GLY A 5 11.04 -8.86 6.39
N ILE A 6 10.01 -8.82 5.55
CA ILE A 6 9.91 -7.92 4.40
C ILE A 6 8.90 -6.80 4.67
N LEU A 7 9.09 -5.68 3.99
CA LEU A 7 8.23 -4.52 4.01
C LEU A 7 7.44 -4.46 2.70
N ALA A 8 6.20 -4.94 2.68
CA ALA A 8 5.34 -4.90 1.50
C ALA A 8 4.66 -3.52 1.39
N ILE A 9 5.11 -2.71 0.44
CA ILE A 9 4.56 -1.39 0.15
C ILE A 9 3.63 -1.52 -1.05
N VAL A 10 2.33 -1.40 -0.80
CA VAL A 10 1.30 -1.48 -1.85
C VAL A 10 0.70 -0.10 -2.04
N SER A 11 0.80 0.41 -3.25
CA SER A 11 0.22 1.70 -3.64
C SER A 11 -0.69 1.55 -4.85
N SER A 12 -1.57 2.49 -5.03
CA SER A 12 -2.48 2.54 -6.18
C SER A 12 -3.17 3.89 -6.23
N PRO A 13 -3.73 4.27 -7.37
CA PRO A 13 -4.72 5.34 -7.40
C PRO A 13 -5.96 4.95 -6.58
N SER A 14 -6.63 5.97 -6.03
CA SER A 14 -7.89 5.76 -5.32
C SER A 14 -8.91 5.08 -6.23
N GLY A 15 -9.55 4.01 -5.75
CA GLY A 15 -10.52 3.23 -6.53
C GLY A 15 -9.95 2.03 -7.31
N ALA A 16 -8.62 1.83 -7.36
CA ALA A 16 -8.02 0.67 -8.03
C ALA A 16 -8.19 -0.67 -7.30
N GLY A 17 -8.69 -0.69 -6.05
CA GLY A 17 -9.00 -1.93 -5.30
C GLY A 17 -7.91 -2.38 -4.33
N LYS A 18 -6.92 -1.56 -4.05
CA LYS A 18 -5.81 -1.82 -3.13
C LYS A 18 -6.23 -2.44 -1.80
N THR A 19 -7.13 -1.76 -1.08
CA THR A 19 -7.57 -2.18 0.27
C THR A 19 -8.18 -3.58 0.31
N VAL A 20 -8.89 -4.00 -0.73
CA VAL A 20 -9.46 -5.36 -0.81
C VAL A 20 -8.35 -6.40 -0.94
N LEU A 21 -7.40 -6.14 -1.84
CA LEU A 21 -6.26 -7.03 -2.09
C LEU A 21 -5.33 -7.13 -0.87
N THR A 22 -5.01 -6.00 -0.22
CA THR A 22 -4.14 -5.98 0.97
C THR A 22 -4.78 -6.68 2.16
N ARG A 23 -6.09 -6.49 2.39
CA ARG A 23 -6.82 -7.20 3.47
C ARG A 23 -6.83 -8.69 3.24
N ARG A 24 -7.11 -9.14 2.01
CA ARG A 24 -7.10 -10.57 1.68
C ARG A 24 -5.72 -11.20 1.92
N LEU A 25 -4.64 -10.47 1.60
CA LEU A 25 -3.28 -10.93 1.88
C LEU A 25 -3.00 -11.00 3.38
N LEU A 26 -3.44 -10.01 4.15
CA LEU A 26 -3.34 -10.02 5.61
C LEU A 26 -4.10 -11.19 6.23
N ASP A 27 -5.34 -11.43 5.80
CA ASP A 27 -6.18 -12.51 6.34
C ASP A 27 -5.54 -13.89 6.08
N GLU A 28 -4.89 -14.09 4.91
CA GLU A 28 -4.24 -15.36 4.58
C GLU A 28 -2.94 -15.58 5.37
N PHE A 29 -2.17 -14.52 5.63
CA PHE A 29 -0.81 -14.66 6.17
C PHE A 29 -0.63 -14.19 7.61
N ALA A 30 -1.70 -13.78 8.31
CA ALA A 30 -1.62 -13.50 9.75
C ALA A 30 -1.23 -14.77 10.54
N PRO A 31 -0.42 -14.67 11.60
CA PRO A 31 0.21 -13.47 12.15
C PRO A 31 1.60 -13.15 11.57
N ARG A 32 2.05 -13.85 10.49
CA ARG A 32 3.36 -13.61 9.87
C ARG A 32 3.42 -12.24 9.18
N LEU A 33 2.32 -11.85 8.55
CA LEU A 33 2.13 -10.54 7.93
C LEU A 33 1.21 -9.70 8.82
N GLU A 34 1.67 -8.52 9.20
CA GLU A 34 0.89 -7.57 10.01
C GLU A 34 0.71 -6.24 9.27
N PHE A 35 -0.39 -5.56 9.56
CA PHE A 35 -0.64 -4.23 9.01
C PHE A 35 0.06 -3.17 9.86
N SER A 36 0.71 -2.21 9.21
CA SER A 36 1.27 -1.08 9.92
C SER A 36 0.16 -0.15 10.42
N VAL A 37 0.02 -0.06 11.73
CA VAL A 37 -0.96 0.81 12.36
C VAL A 37 -0.37 2.22 12.52
N SER A 38 -0.94 3.19 11.80
CA SER A 38 -0.51 4.58 11.84
C SER A 38 -1.00 5.30 13.10
N TYR A 39 -0.27 6.32 13.52
CA TYR A 39 -0.69 7.30 14.53
C TYR A 39 -1.54 8.39 13.90
N THR A 40 -2.52 8.89 14.62
CA THR A 40 -3.33 10.03 14.16
C THR A 40 -3.80 10.92 15.30
N THR A 41 -3.91 12.22 15.01
CA THR A 41 -4.54 13.19 15.92
C THR A 41 -6.05 13.31 15.73
N ARG A 42 -6.60 12.60 14.72
CA ARG A 42 -8.04 12.55 14.48
C ARG A 42 -8.74 11.84 15.65
N LEU A 43 -9.88 12.37 16.05
CA LEU A 43 -10.72 11.71 17.04
C LEU A 43 -11.20 10.34 16.51
N LYS A 44 -11.22 9.37 17.41
CA LYS A 44 -11.71 8.01 17.15
C LYS A 44 -13.19 8.04 16.77
N ARG A 45 -13.54 7.36 15.69
CA ARG A 45 -14.94 7.18 15.27
C ARG A 45 -15.58 6.00 15.98
N PRO A 46 -16.94 5.97 16.07
CA PRO A 46 -17.66 4.79 16.56
C PRO A 46 -17.25 3.53 15.79
N GLY A 47 -16.90 2.46 16.51
CA GLY A 47 -16.48 1.16 15.93
C GLY A 47 -14.98 1.02 15.66
N GLU A 48 -14.21 2.11 15.64
CA GLU A 48 -12.75 2.02 15.56
C GLU A 48 -12.15 1.57 16.91
N VAL A 49 -11.03 0.88 16.87
CA VAL A 49 -10.30 0.39 18.06
C VAL A 49 -8.87 0.93 18.02
N ASP A 50 -8.47 1.55 19.14
CA ASP A 50 -7.10 2.03 19.33
C ASP A 50 -6.09 0.87 19.27
N GLY A 51 -4.97 1.11 18.61
CA GLY A 51 -3.93 0.10 18.37
C GLY A 51 -4.27 -0.94 17.28
N ARG A 52 -5.49 -0.91 16.72
CA ARG A 52 -5.90 -1.76 15.59
C ARG A 52 -6.17 -0.96 14.32
N ASP A 53 -7.00 0.07 14.42
CA ASP A 53 -7.36 0.90 13.26
C ASP A 53 -6.39 2.07 13.13
N TYR A 54 -6.05 2.71 14.25
CA TYR A 54 -5.03 3.73 14.43
C TYR A 54 -4.54 3.72 15.88
N HIS A 55 -3.38 4.32 16.14
CA HIS A 55 -2.98 4.83 17.45
C HIS A 55 -3.51 6.27 17.56
N PHE A 56 -4.59 6.47 18.32
CA PHE A 56 -5.21 7.78 18.50
C PHE A 56 -4.47 8.55 19.60
N VAL A 57 -3.78 9.63 19.21
CA VAL A 57 -2.98 10.46 20.13
C VAL A 57 -3.42 11.92 20.11
N THR A 58 -3.08 12.68 21.14
CA THR A 58 -3.29 14.13 21.12
C THR A 58 -2.31 14.83 20.19
N PRO A 59 -2.63 16.05 19.70
CA PRO A 59 -1.69 16.85 18.92
C PRO A 59 -0.33 17.04 19.61
N ASP A 60 -0.33 17.28 20.93
CA ASP A 60 0.91 17.48 21.71
C ASP A 60 1.78 16.22 21.74
N VAL A 61 1.17 15.03 21.92
CA VAL A 61 1.89 13.76 21.87
C VAL A 61 2.46 13.53 20.49
N PHE A 62 1.68 13.79 19.44
CA PHE A 62 2.14 13.65 18.06
C PHE A 62 3.34 14.56 17.77
N GLU A 63 3.29 15.82 18.21
CA GLU A 63 4.38 16.78 18.01
C GLU A 63 5.65 16.33 18.73
N GLN A 64 5.56 15.86 19.96
CA GLN A 64 6.69 15.27 20.69
C GLN A 64 7.32 14.09 19.93
N MET A 65 6.51 13.24 19.29
CA MET A 65 7.02 12.14 18.47
C MET A 65 7.74 12.65 17.21
N VAL A 66 7.24 13.75 16.60
CA VAL A 66 7.93 14.42 15.48
C VAL A 66 9.28 14.97 15.93
N GLU A 67 9.34 15.71 17.03
CA GLU A 67 10.57 16.28 17.59
C GLU A 67 11.63 15.19 17.90
N ARG A 68 11.18 14.03 18.40
CA ARG A 68 12.04 12.88 18.67
C ARG A 68 12.40 12.06 17.44
N ARG A 69 11.90 12.45 16.26
CA ARG A 69 12.11 11.76 14.96
C ARG A 69 11.68 10.29 14.99
N GLU A 70 10.62 9.99 15.74
CA GLU A 70 10.08 8.64 15.90
C GLU A 70 9.32 8.16 14.65
N PHE A 71 8.80 9.09 13.83
CA PHE A 71 8.10 8.76 12.60
C PHE A 71 9.04 8.45 11.43
N ALA A 72 8.68 7.42 10.67
CA ALA A 72 9.24 7.10 9.36
C ALA A 72 8.77 8.14 8.33
N GLU A 73 7.47 8.43 8.36
CA GLU A 73 6.81 9.47 7.58
C GLU A 73 5.66 10.06 8.39
N HIS A 74 5.32 11.30 8.14
CA HIS A 74 4.11 11.91 8.67
C HIS A 74 3.59 12.98 7.72
N ALA A 75 2.26 13.18 7.71
CA ALA A 75 1.58 14.13 6.85
C ALA A 75 0.42 14.81 7.58
N TYR A 76 0.05 15.98 7.07
CA TYR A 76 -1.14 16.70 7.48
C TYR A 76 -2.25 16.46 6.44
N VAL A 77 -3.35 15.86 6.87
CA VAL A 77 -4.47 15.50 5.98
C VAL A 77 -5.79 15.91 6.62
N PHE A 78 -6.55 16.81 5.98
CA PHE A 78 -7.85 17.29 6.45
C PHE A 78 -7.84 17.66 7.95
N ASP A 79 -7.02 18.64 8.33
CA ASP A 79 -6.90 19.17 9.69
C ASP A 79 -6.39 18.18 10.76
N ASN A 80 -5.96 16.99 10.36
CA ASN A 80 -5.39 15.99 11.25
C ASN A 80 -4.01 15.54 10.78
N ARG A 81 -3.20 15.12 11.73
CA ARG A 81 -1.90 14.50 11.45
C ARG A 81 -2.02 12.99 11.40
N TYR A 82 -1.22 12.41 10.53
CA TYR A 82 -1.04 10.96 10.40
C TYR A 82 0.44 10.66 10.29
N GLY A 83 0.88 9.55 10.87
CA GLY A 83 2.29 9.17 10.81
C GLY A 83 2.53 7.71 11.12
N THR A 84 3.57 7.18 10.54
CA THR A 84 4.03 5.81 10.75
C THR A 84 5.27 5.81 11.64
N ALA A 85 5.18 5.19 12.83
CA ALA A 85 6.33 5.08 13.72
C ALA A 85 7.35 4.06 13.21
N LYS A 86 8.65 4.36 13.38
CA LYS A 86 9.76 3.49 12.92
C LYS A 86 9.94 2.25 13.78
N GLU A 87 9.85 2.43 15.09
CA GLU A 87 10.21 1.39 16.06
C GLU A 87 9.34 0.13 15.93
N PRO A 88 8.00 0.19 15.86
CA PRO A 88 7.18 -0.99 15.67
C PRO A 88 7.51 -1.75 14.37
N VAL A 89 7.76 -1.02 13.28
CA VAL A 89 8.14 -1.61 11.99
C VAL A 89 9.49 -2.32 12.10
N GLU A 90 10.49 -1.66 12.67
CA GLU A 90 11.83 -2.23 12.83
C GLU A 90 11.82 -3.47 13.74
N THR A 91 11.05 -3.42 14.82
CA THR A 91 10.86 -4.55 15.75
C THR A 91 10.22 -5.75 15.05
N ALA A 92 9.19 -5.53 14.24
CA ALA A 92 8.54 -6.58 13.46
C ALA A 92 9.52 -7.22 12.47
N LEU A 93 10.19 -6.40 11.66
CA LEU A 93 11.15 -6.87 10.66
C LEU A 93 12.31 -7.62 11.30
N ALA A 94 12.88 -7.13 12.41
CA ALA A 94 13.95 -7.79 13.14
C ALA A 94 13.52 -9.15 13.73
N ALA A 95 12.25 -9.27 14.12
CA ALA A 95 11.66 -10.53 14.60
C ALA A 95 11.26 -11.50 13.47
N GLY A 96 11.54 -11.17 12.21
CA GLY A 96 11.19 -12.00 11.05
C GLY A 96 9.72 -11.92 10.64
N ARG A 97 8.93 -11.00 11.21
CA ARG A 97 7.56 -10.71 10.77
C ARG A 97 7.56 -9.70 9.64
N ASP A 98 6.64 -9.89 8.72
CA ASP A 98 6.47 -9.02 7.57
C ASP A 98 5.48 -7.91 7.90
N VAL A 99 5.68 -6.73 7.31
CA VAL A 99 4.79 -5.58 7.51
C VAL A 99 4.24 -5.13 6.17
N ILE A 100 2.93 -4.91 6.08
CA ILE A 100 2.29 -4.36 4.87
C ILE A 100 1.81 -2.94 5.11
N PHE A 101 2.04 -2.09 4.13
CA PHE A 101 1.61 -0.70 4.06
C PHE A 101 0.63 -0.49 2.90
N ASP A 102 -0.49 0.13 3.21
CA ASP A 102 -1.47 0.67 2.26
C ASP A 102 -1.28 2.19 2.20
N VAL A 103 -0.30 2.65 1.42
CA VAL A 103 0.11 4.06 1.35
C VAL A 103 0.03 4.63 -0.06
N ASP A 104 0.05 5.96 -0.18
CA ASP A 104 0.25 6.62 -1.46
C ASP A 104 1.73 6.55 -1.90
N TRP A 105 2.02 7.07 -3.10
CA TRP A 105 3.36 7.01 -3.66
C TRP A 105 4.41 7.76 -2.82
N GLN A 106 4.04 8.87 -2.14
CA GLN A 106 4.95 9.66 -1.30
C GLN A 106 5.38 8.85 -0.08
N GLY A 107 4.41 8.25 0.62
CA GLY A 107 4.68 7.33 1.73
C GLY A 107 5.51 6.14 1.27
N GLY A 108 5.17 5.56 0.11
CA GLY A 108 5.92 4.46 -0.48
C GLY A 108 7.37 4.81 -0.80
N ALA A 109 7.64 6.00 -1.34
CA ALA A 109 8.98 6.49 -1.60
C ALA A 109 9.78 6.63 -0.29
N THR A 110 9.20 7.28 0.72
CA THR A 110 9.85 7.49 2.02
C THR A 110 10.17 6.18 2.72
N LEU A 111 9.20 5.26 2.79
CA LEU A 111 9.40 3.95 3.42
C LEU A 111 10.48 3.11 2.72
N SER A 112 10.49 3.12 1.38
CA SER A 112 11.50 2.37 0.62
C SER A 112 12.92 2.96 0.76
N GLN A 113 13.07 4.25 1.02
CA GLN A 113 14.36 4.87 1.32
C GLN A 113 14.88 4.50 2.72
N LEU A 114 13.98 4.36 3.71
CA LEU A 114 14.34 3.97 5.07
C LEU A 114 14.72 2.49 5.17
N TRP A 115 14.02 1.62 4.44
CA TRP A 115 14.23 0.16 4.46
C TRP A 115 14.50 -0.40 3.06
N PRO A 116 15.57 0.04 2.35
CA PRO A 116 15.78 -0.29 0.94
C PRO A 116 16.03 -1.78 0.67
N LYS A 117 16.52 -2.52 1.68
CA LYS A 117 16.78 -3.97 1.55
C LYS A 117 15.54 -4.81 1.84
N ASP A 118 14.63 -4.30 2.66
CA ASP A 118 13.44 -5.00 3.11
C ASP A 118 12.22 -4.68 2.22
N ALA A 119 12.24 -3.53 1.53
CA ALA A 119 11.12 -3.03 0.74
C ALA A 119 10.80 -3.88 -0.49
N LEU A 120 9.53 -4.21 -0.63
CA LEU A 120 8.89 -4.79 -1.80
C LEU A 120 7.81 -3.82 -2.28
N LYS A 121 8.04 -3.13 -3.40
CA LYS A 121 7.14 -2.09 -3.94
C LYS A 121 6.22 -2.66 -5.01
N ILE A 122 4.92 -2.61 -4.77
CA ILE A 122 3.87 -3.11 -5.66
C ILE A 122 2.87 -2.00 -5.96
N PHE A 123 2.55 -1.79 -7.23
CA PHE A 123 1.55 -0.82 -7.66
C PHE A 123 0.36 -1.51 -8.32
N ILE A 124 -0.85 -1.23 -7.82
CA ILE A 124 -2.09 -1.76 -8.36
C ILE A 124 -2.66 -0.77 -9.38
N LEU A 125 -2.83 -1.22 -10.60
CA LEU A 125 -3.39 -0.47 -11.71
C LEU A 125 -4.89 -0.77 -11.87
N PRO A 126 -5.73 0.21 -12.20
CA PRO A 126 -7.10 -0.05 -12.64
C PRO A 126 -7.08 -0.65 -14.07
N PRO A 127 -8.15 -1.36 -14.49
CA PRO A 127 -8.25 -1.88 -15.85
C PRO A 127 -8.37 -0.77 -16.90
N ASP A 128 -9.02 0.34 -16.55
CA ASP A 128 -9.17 1.53 -17.38
C ASP A 128 -9.65 2.73 -16.52
N LEU A 129 -9.60 3.95 -17.09
CA LEU A 129 -10.03 5.17 -16.40
C LEU A 129 -11.56 5.27 -16.23
N VAL A 130 -12.34 4.63 -17.08
CA VAL A 130 -13.82 4.61 -16.99
C VAL A 130 -14.23 3.78 -15.77
N THR A 131 -13.68 2.59 -15.64
CA THR A 131 -13.89 1.72 -14.47
C THR A 131 -13.42 2.40 -13.19
N LEU A 132 -12.27 3.08 -13.22
CA LEU A 132 -11.78 3.85 -12.08
C LEU A 132 -12.77 4.92 -11.64
N LYS A 133 -13.28 5.70 -12.60
CA LYS A 133 -14.31 6.73 -12.35
C LYS A 133 -15.57 6.13 -11.73
N LEU A 134 -16.12 5.06 -12.31
CA LEU A 134 -17.30 4.37 -11.79
C LEU A 134 -17.09 3.86 -10.36
N ARG A 135 -15.90 3.33 -10.04
CA ARG A 135 -15.57 2.88 -8.68
C ARG A 135 -15.47 4.04 -7.68
N LEU A 136 -15.04 5.23 -8.13
CA LEU A 136 -15.01 6.44 -7.31
C LEU A 136 -16.44 6.97 -7.05
N GLU A 137 -17.29 7.01 -8.07
CA GLU A 137 -18.70 7.44 -7.99
C GLU A 137 -19.55 6.49 -7.13
N GLY A 138 -19.23 5.19 -7.14
CA GLY A 138 -19.97 4.17 -6.38
C GLY A 138 -19.88 4.31 -4.85
N ARG A 139 -19.01 5.16 -4.35
CA ARG A 139 -18.93 5.54 -2.92
C ARG A 139 -19.96 6.64 -2.61
N LYS A 140 -21.25 6.33 -2.65
CA LYS A 140 -22.49 7.14 -2.53
C LYS A 140 -22.48 8.34 -1.54
N THR A 141 -21.36 8.76 -0.99
CA THR A 141 -21.24 9.78 0.05
C THR A 141 -20.56 11.06 -0.42
N ASP A 142 -20.04 11.12 -1.65
CA ASP A 142 -19.23 12.25 -2.10
C ASP A 142 -20.01 13.14 -3.07
N ALA A 143 -19.82 14.46 -2.94
CA ALA A 143 -20.34 15.46 -3.85
C ALA A 143 -19.59 15.39 -5.22
N PRO A 144 -20.22 15.82 -6.34
CA PRO A 144 -19.62 15.72 -7.68
C PRO A 144 -18.23 16.36 -7.81
N ASP A 145 -18.02 17.52 -7.18
CA ASP A 145 -16.74 18.23 -7.15
C ASP A 145 -15.64 17.46 -6.41
N VAL A 146 -16.03 16.71 -5.37
CA VAL A 146 -15.11 15.82 -4.63
C VAL A 146 -14.70 14.64 -5.52
N ILE A 147 -15.63 14.08 -6.29
CA ILE A 147 -15.36 12.97 -7.22
C ILE A 147 -14.38 13.43 -8.31
N GLU A 148 -14.63 14.60 -8.92
CA GLU A 148 -13.74 15.15 -9.95
C GLU A 148 -12.32 15.42 -9.42
N ARG A 149 -12.20 15.98 -8.21
CA ARG A 149 -10.90 16.20 -7.56
C ARG A 149 -10.18 14.87 -7.28
N ARG A 150 -10.91 13.83 -6.85
CA ARG A 150 -10.34 12.50 -6.63
C ARG A 150 -9.91 11.84 -7.93
N GLN A 151 -10.65 12.04 -9.02
CA GLN A 151 -10.27 11.51 -10.32
C GLN A 151 -8.99 12.16 -10.83
N ARG A 152 -8.84 13.48 -10.72
CA ARG A 152 -7.60 14.18 -11.07
C ARG A 152 -6.43 13.66 -10.24
N LYS A 153 -6.60 13.56 -8.91
CA LYS A 153 -5.56 13.02 -8.02
C LYS A 153 -5.21 11.57 -8.38
N ALA A 154 -6.18 10.74 -8.73
CA ALA A 154 -5.93 9.35 -9.13
C ALA A 154 -5.10 9.25 -10.43
N ILE A 155 -5.27 10.19 -11.38
CA ILE A 155 -4.44 10.26 -12.60
C ILE A 155 -3.01 10.69 -12.24
N GLU A 156 -2.85 11.70 -11.38
CA GLU A 156 -1.53 12.12 -10.87
C GLU A 156 -0.82 10.96 -10.14
N GLU A 157 -1.56 10.20 -9.32
CA GLU A 157 -1.02 9.01 -8.64
C GLU A 157 -0.54 7.93 -9.62
N LEU A 158 -1.20 7.77 -10.78
CA LEU A 158 -0.77 6.82 -11.81
C LEU A 158 0.60 7.16 -12.40
N GLU A 159 1.01 8.42 -12.49
CA GLU A 159 2.31 8.83 -13.04
C GLU A 159 3.50 8.24 -12.28
N HIS A 160 3.30 7.80 -11.03
CA HIS A 160 4.34 7.24 -10.17
C HIS A 160 4.54 5.72 -10.31
N TYR A 161 3.82 5.03 -11.24
CA TYR A 161 3.99 3.59 -11.46
C TYR A 161 5.45 3.17 -11.76
N PRO A 162 6.31 3.97 -12.44
CA PRO A 162 7.68 3.55 -12.74
C PRO A 162 8.57 3.40 -11.50
N GLU A 163 8.14 3.93 -10.35
CA GLU A 163 8.89 3.81 -9.10
C GLU A 163 8.72 2.44 -8.43
N TYR A 164 7.87 1.55 -8.99
CA TYR A 164 7.50 0.28 -8.39
C TYR A 164 8.11 -0.90 -9.11
N GLN A 165 8.52 -1.91 -8.34
CA GLN A 165 9.14 -3.13 -8.84
C GLN A 165 8.15 -4.04 -9.56
N HIS A 166 6.89 -4.04 -9.10
CA HIS A 166 5.83 -4.88 -9.65
C HIS A 166 4.57 -4.06 -9.90
N LEU A 167 3.97 -4.29 -11.07
CA LEU A 167 2.71 -3.68 -11.48
C LEU A 167 1.66 -4.79 -11.61
N ILE A 168 0.46 -4.58 -11.06
CA ILE A 168 -0.64 -5.54 -11.12
C ILE A 168 -1.87 -4.84 -11.69
N ILE A 169 -2.42 -5.33 -12.80
CA ILE A 169 -3.69 -4.84 -13.34
C ILE A 169 -4.82 -5.54 -12.55
N ASN A 170 -5.70 -4.76 -11.93
CA ASN A 170 -6.87 -5.26 -11.20
C ASN A 170 -8.13 -5.17 -12.07
N ASP A 171 -8.13 -5.95 -13.14
CA ASP A 171 -9.27 -6.22 -14.02
C ASP A 171 -10.17 -7.34 -13.47
N ASP A 172 -9.56 -8.40 -12.93
CA ASP A 172 -10.19 -9.47 -12.18
C ASP A 172 -9.54 -9.57 -10.78
N LEU A 173 -10.38 -9.50 -9.74
CA LEU A 173 -9.90 -9.45 -8.36
C LEU A 173 -9.17 -10.74 -7.93
N ASP A 174 -9.64 -11.89 -8.38
CA ASP A 174 -9.01 -13.18 -8.01
C ASP A 174 -7.70 -13.37 -8.75
N HIS A 175 -7.63 -12.95 -10.02
CA HIS A 175 -6.39 -12.94 -10.77
C HIS A 175 -5.37 -11.98 -10.12
N ALA A 176 -5.74 -10.74 -9.88
CA ALA A 176 -4.88 -9.74 -9.23
C ALA A 176 -4.38 -10.22 -7.86
N TYR A 177 -5.25 -10.89 -7.09
CA TYR A 177 -4.86 -11.46 -5.81
C TYR A 177 -3.84 -12.60 -5.97
N ARG A 178 -4.04 -13.52 -6.92
CA ARG A 178 -3.05 -14.61 -7.18
C ARG A 178 -1.68 -14.03 -7.53
N VAL A 179 -1.63 -12.97 -8.33
CA VAL A 179 -0.38 -12.28 -8.70
C VAL A 179 0.24 -11.63 -7.47
N LEU A 180 -0.52 -10.87 -6.68
CA LEU A 180 -0.04 -10.22 -5.46
C LEU A 180 0.54 -11.25 -4.47
N ARG A 181 -0.18 -12.34 -4.26
CA ARG A 181 0.24 -13.46 -3.41
C ARG A 181 1.55 -14.09 -3.91
N ALA A 182 1.66 -14.32 -5.21
CA ALA A 182 2.86 -14.89 -5.82
C ALA A 182 4.09 -13.97 -5.65
N ILE A 183 3.92 -12.67 -5.89
CA ILE A 183 4.98 -11.66 -5.70
C ILE A 183 5.45 -11.65 -4.24
N TYR A 184 4.51 -11.62 -3.28
CA TYR A 184 4.81 -11.64 -1.86
C TYR A 184 5.62 -12.89 -1.45
N LEU A 185 5.14 -14.09 -1.81
CA LEU A 185 5.80 -15.35 -1.45
C LEU A 185 7.15 -15.54 -2.14
N ALA A 186 7.26 -15.19 -3.42
CA ALA A 186 8.52 -15.26 -4.15
C ALA A 186 9.59 -14.35 -3.51
N ARG A 187 9.20 -13.16 -3.04
CA ARG A 187 10.10 -12.26 -2.32
C ARG A 187 10.44 -12.75 -0.91
N ARG A 188 9.47 -13.32 -0.21
CA ARG A 188 9.60 -13.76 1.19
C ARG A 188 10.41 -15.04 1.34
N ASP A 189 10.08 -16.04 0.56
CA ASP A 189 10.62 -17.38 0.69
C ASP A 189 11.70 -17.68 -0.36
N GLY A 190 11.90 -16.76 -1.32
CA GLY A 190 12.82 -16.89 -2.44
C GLY A 190 12.20 -17.61 -3.64
N ALA A 191 12.50 -17.11 -4.84
CA ALA A 191 11.95 -17.64 -6.10
C ALA A 191 12.22 -19.13 -6.31
N ALA A 192 13.40 -19.60 -5.87
CA ALA A 192 13.79 -21.00 -6.00
C ALA A 192 12.93 -21.96 -5.15
N SER A 193 12.32 -21.47 -4.06
CA SER A 193 11.46 -22.27 -3.19
C SER A 193 10.07 -22.48 -3.78
N HIS A 194 9.67 -21.64 -4.74
CA HIS A 194 8.32 -21.63 -5.32
C HIS A 194 8.38 -21.36 -6.84
N PRO A 195 8.87 -22.32 -7.67
CA PRO A 195 9.02 -22.11 -9.10
C PRO A 195 7.69 -21.82 -9.82
N ASP A 196 6.58 -22.40 -9.36
CA ASP A 196 5.26 -22.14 -9.93
C ASP A 196 4.79 -20.71 -9.65
N LEU A 197 5.10 -20.17 -8.47
CA LEU A 197 4.80 -18.77 -8.13
C LEU A 197 5.70 -17.82 -8.91
N GLN A 198 6.96 -18.17 -9.12
CA GLN A 198 7.86 -17.38 -9.96
C GLN A 198 7.35 -17.31 -11.40
N ALA A 199 6.81 -18.40 -11.94
CA ALA A 199 6.20 -18.39 -13.27
C ALA A 199 5.01 -17.41 -13.36
N ILE A 200 4.19 -17.29 -12.32
CA ILE A 200 3.10 -16.28 -12.24
C ILE A 200 3.68 -14.86 -12.22
N VAL A 201 4.74 -14.61 -11.46
CA VAL A 201 5.40 -13.31 -11.40
C VAL A 201 5.99 -12.93 -12.75
N ASP A 202 6.65 -13.86 -13.42
CA ASP A 202 7.27 -13.66 -14.72
C ASP A 202 6.22 -13.44 -15.83
N ASP A 203 5.10 -14.16 -15.76
CA ASP A 203 3.98 -13.97 -16.68
C ASP A 203 3.33 -12.60 -16.48
N ASN A 204 3.11 -12.19 -15.26
CA ASN A 204 2.63 -10.84 -14.93
C ASN A 204 3.59 -9.76 -15.43
N ALA A 205 4.90 -9.93 -15.28
CA ALA A 205 5.89 -8.97 -15.77
C ALA A 205 5.84 -8.85 -17.32
N ARG A 206 5.46 -9.93 -18.02
CA ARG A 206 5.26 -9.97 -19.48
C ARG A 206 3.86 -9.58 -19.93
N SER A 207 2.92 -9.41 -19.00
CA SER A 207 1.50 -9.12 -19.30
C SER A 207 1.25 -7.77 -19.97
N GLY A 208 2.27 -6.95 -20.13
CA GLY A 208 2.13 -5.59 -20.66
C GLY A 208 1.63 -4.58 -19.64
N ALA A 209 1.73 -4.88 -18.34
CA ALA A 209 1.28 -3.98 -17.28
C ALA A 209 1.95 -2.59 -17.34
N GLU A 210 3.23 -2.53 -17.74
CA GLU A 210 3.93 -1.26 -17.96
C GLU A 210 3.37 -0.50 -19.17
N GLU A 211 3.09 -1.19 -20.29
CA GLU A 211 2.46 -0.58 -21.46
C GLU A 211 1.03 -0.13 -21.13
N HIS A 212 0.30 -0.92 -20.36
CA HIS A 212 -1.03 -0.57 -19.86
C HIS A 212 -0.99 0.70 -19.01
N ALA A 213 -0.07 0.79 -18.03
CA ALA A 213 0.12 1.96 -17.19
C ALA A 213 0.45 3.21 -18.04
N ARG A 214 1.35 3.08 -19.01
CA ARG A 214 1.70 4.15 -19.96
C ARG A 214 0.48 4.66 -20.73
N LYS A 215 -0.40 3.76 -21.20
CA LYS A 215 -1.65 4.13 -21.88
C LYS A 215 -2.65 4.85 -20.96
N LEU A 216 -2.68 4.51 -19.68
CA LEU A 216 -3.54 5.20 -18.69
C LEU A 216 -3.08 6.65 -18.44
N VAL A 217 -1.77 6.88 -18.41
CA VAL A 217 -1.18 8.21 -18.14
C VAL A 217 -1.17 9.11 -19.40
N SER A 218 -1.09 8.53 -20.60
CA SER A 218 -0.99 9.31 -21.86
C SER A 218 -2.32 9.87 -22.38
N ARG A 219 -3.41 9.77 -21.63
CA ARG A 219 -4.74 10.28 -21.97
C ARG A 219 -5.08 11.51 -21.14
#